data_a4e4452e28760fdc57a560b2c7579986
#
_entry.id   a4e4452e28760fdc57a560b2c7579986
#
_cell.length_a   1.000
_cell.length_b   1.000
_cell.length_c   1.000
_cell.angle_alpha   90.00
_cell.angle_beta   90.00
_cell.angle_gamma   90.00
#
_symmetry.space_group_name_H-M   'P 1'
#
loop_
_entity.id
_entity.type
_entity.pdbx_description
1 polymer ?
#
loop_
_entity_poly.entity_id
_entity_poly.type
_entity_poly.pdbx_seq_one_letter_code
_entity_poly.pdbx_strand_id
1 'polypeptide(L)'
;MKPFIKWQGGKRRELDHIRPFIPSNVSNISEPFCGGAAVAFDREGIAFLNDTNWHLINLYQCLANPAHFEHIMDYVSMLKAHPERLEDIYYSSRQTINSLSCTFVEDALAFLIVRQQCFSGMERYNKRGDFNVPWGRYKTFSCQLNEDHHNFLRAATITHGDALDHIRSLPADTFVFLDPPYLERAGYQEGDGGFDLHAGLAVTLKEMDLPFLLVHSDHEFYRHAYADFNITEVPVRYSQQWKGRARPDAETNHLYITNT
;
A
#
# COMPACT_ATOMS: atom_id res chain seq x y z
N MET A 1 -10.29 -4.27 -10.21
CA MET A 1 -11.17 -3.54 -9.24
C MET A 1 -10.44 -2.37 -8.61
N LYS A 2 -11.11 -1.49 -7.84
CA LYS A 2 -10.44 -0.33 -7.22
C LYS A 2 -10.03 -0.65 -5.79
N PRO A 3 -8.88 -0.14 -5.29
CA PRO A 3 -8.55 -0.26 -3.87
C PRO A 3 -9.68 0.25 -2.97
N PHE A 4 -10.00 -0.51 -1.92
CA PHE A 4 -11.07 -0.15 -0.97
C PHE A 4 -10.57 0.63 0.24
N ILE A 5 -9.25 0.64 0.47
CA ILE A 5 -8.61 1.34 1.59
C ILE A 5 -7.92 2.63 1.10
N LYS A 6 -7.98 3.70 1.91
CA LYS A 6 -7.18 4.90 1.65
C LYS A 6 -5.73 4.65 2.05
N TRP A 7 -4.83 4.69 1.08
CA TRP A 7 -3.40 4.48 1.31
C TRP A 7 -2.59 5.67 0.79
N GLN A 8 -1.66 6.14 1.60
CA GLN A 8 -0.78 7.26 1.22
C GLN A 8 0.21 6.75 0.18
N GLY A 9 0.37 7.47 -0.92
CA GLY A 9 1.24 7.04 -2.02
C GLY A 9 0.64 5.99 -2.97
N GLY A 10 -0.60 5.53 -2.73
CA GLY A 10 -1.22 4.49 -3.55
C GLY A 10 -1.28 4.82 -5.04
N LYS A 11 -0.88 3.88 -5.89
CA LYS A 11 -0.61 4.03 -7.34
C LYS A 11 -1.84 4.03 -8.24
N ARG A 12 -3.06 4.08 -7.67
CA ARG A 12 -4.31 4.06 -8.47
C ARG A 12 -4.36 5.11 -9.59
N ARG A 13 -3.77 6.29 -9.37
CA ARG A 13 -3.78 7.38 -10.37
C ARG A 13 -2.73 7.20 -11.44
N GLU A 14 -1.75 6.35 -11.20
CA GLU A 14 -0.65 6.05 -12.10
C GLU A 14 -0.86 4.75 -12.88
N LEU A 15 -1.99 4.04 -12.69
CA LEU A 15 -2.26 2.76 -13.35
C LEU A 15 -2.16 2.83 -14.89
N ASP A 16 -2.61 3.94 -15.50
CA ASP A 16 -2.53 4.11 -16.95
C ASP A 16 -1.08 4.20 -17.45
N HIS A 17 -0.16 4.69 -16.60
CA HIS A 17 1.28 4.71 -16.88
C HIS A 17 1.95 3.37 -16.55
N ILE A 18 1.45 2.63 -15.54
CA ILE A 18 2.01 1.37 -15.06
C ILE A 18 1.67 0.20 -16.01
N ARG A 19 0.41 0.12 -16.48
CA ARG A 19 -0.07 -1.00 -17.31
C ARG A 19 0.80 -1.35 -18.52
N PRO A 20 1.37 -0.38 -19.29
CA PRO A 20 2.22 -0.69 -20.42
C PRO A 20 3.52 -1.46 -20.09
N PHE A 21 3.97 -1.39 -18.84
CA PHE A 21 5.18 -2.08 -18.38
C PHE A 21 4.92 -3.51 -17.90
N ILE A 22 3.66 -3.91 -17.75
CA ILE A 22 3.32 -5.26 -17.29
C ILE A 22 3.19 -6.17 -18.50
N PRO A 23 4.04 -7.20 -18.65
CA PRO A 23 3.96 -8.12 -19.78
C PRO A 23 2.60 -8.82 -19.85
N SER A 24 2.06 -8.98 -21.06
CA SER A 24 0.73 -9.57 -21.28
C SER A 24 0.67 -11.08 -21.00
N ASN A 25 1.82 -11.75 -20.98
CA ASN A 25 1.95 -13.18 -20.78
C ASN A 25 2.18 -13.60 -19.32
N VAL A 26 2.21 -12.66 -18.36
CA VAL A 26 2.34 -13.01 -16.95
C VAL A 26 0.97 -13.26 -16.33
N SER A 27 0.85 -14.35 -15.59
CA SER A 27 -0.36 -14.75 -14.87
C SER A 27 -0.32 -14.35 -13.40
N ASN A 28 0.90 -14.19 -12.85
CA ASN A 28 1.12 -13.89 -11.46
C ASN A 28 1.66 -12.47 -11.29
N ILE A 29 1.18 -11.77 -10.26
CA ILE A 29 1.68 -10.45 -9.88
C ILE A 29 2.08 -10.44 -8.41
N SER A 30 3.20 -9.81 -8.10
CA SER A 30 3.59 -9.56 -6.71
C SER A 30 3.71 -8.07 -6.44
N GLU A 31 3.19 -7.64 -5.27
CA GLU A 31 3.46 -6.35 -4.67
C GLU A 31 4.15 -6.56 -3.30
N PRO A 32 5.50 -6.56 -3.24
CA PRO A 32 6.26 -6.72 -1.99
C PRO A 32 6.07 -5.57 -0.99
N PHE A 33 5.62 -4.42 -1.45
CA PHE A 33 5.20 -3.22 -0.70
C PHE A 33 3.75 -2.93 -1.08
N CYS A 34 2.83 -3.82 -0.72
CA CYS A 34 1.51 -3.81 -1.34
C CYS A 34 0.64 -2.61 -0.96
N GLY A 35 0.79 -2.04 0.24
CA GLY A 35 -0.05 -0.92 0.66
C GLY A 35 -1.52 -1.13 0.30
N GLY A 36 -2.08 -0.24 -0.52
CA GLY A 36 -3.45 -0.36 -1.03
C GLY A 36 -3.66 -1.39 -2.13
N ALA A 37 -2.65 -2.15 -2.54
CA ALA A 37 -2.65 -3.18 -3.59
C ALA A 37 -3.28 -2.71 -4.92
N ALA A 38 -2.94 -1.50 -5.35
CA ALA A 38 -3.62 -0.85 -6.48
C ALA A 38 -3.37 -1.55 -7.81
N VAL A 39 -2.17 -2.10 -8.01
CA VAL A 39 -1.77 -2.76 -9.25
C VAL A 39 -2.31 -4.18 -9.28
N ALA A 40 -2.24 -4.90 -8.17
CA ALA A 40 -2.79 -6.25 -8.06
C ALA A 40 -4.32 -6.24 -8.24
N PHE A 41 -5.05 -5.32 -7.60
CA PHE A 41 -6.50 -5.19 -7.79
C PHE A 41 -6.93 -4.77 -9.21
N ASP A 42 -6.02 -4.24 -10.00
CA ASP A 42 -6.31 -3.84 -11.39
C ASP A 42 -6.16 -5.02 -12.38
N ARG A 43 -5.71 -6.18 -11.92
CA ARG A 43 -5.43 -7.34 -12.78
C ARG A 43 -6.26 -8.56 -12.40
N GLU A 44 -6.34 -9.48 -13.35
CA GLU A 44 -6.75 -10.87 -13.15
C GLU A 44 -5.51 -11.73 -12.91
N GLY A 45 -5.67 -12.87 -12.27
CA GLY A 45 -4.60 -13.81 -11.98
C GLY A 45 -4.31 -13.95 -10.48
N ILE A 46 -3.20 -14.59 -10.15
CA ILE A 46 -2.79 -14.85 -8.77
C ILE A 46 -1.92 -13.70 -8.26
N ALA A 47 -2.27 -13.19 -7.09
CA ALA A 47 -1.51 -12.12 -6.44
C ALA A 47 -0.70 -12.65 -5.25
N PHE A 48 0.52 -12.12 -5.11
CA PHE A 48 1.40 -12.30 -3.97
C PHE A 48 1.59 -10.94 -3.30
N LEU A 49 0.91 -10.72 -2.18
CA LEU A 49 0.89 -9.44 -1.48
C LEU A 49 1.73 -9.53 -0.20
N ASN A 50 2.62 -8.57 -0.01
CA ASN A 50 3.40 -8.45 1.22
C ASN A 50 3.46 -6.99 1.67
N ASP A 51 3.54 -6.78 2.98
CA ASP A 51 3.84 -5.49 3.58
C ASP A 51 4.40 -5.70 4.99
N THR A 52 5.19 -4.75 5.48
CA THR A 52 5.64 -4.72 6.87
C THR A 52 4.58 -4.18 7.84
N ASN A 53 3.52 -3.59 7.33
CA ASN A 53 2.42 -3.09 8.15
C ASN A 53 1.50 -4.24 8.56
N TRP A 54 1.67 -4.70 9.81
CA TRP A 54 0.88 -5.77 10.40
C TRP A 54 -0.64 -5.55 10.30
N HIS A 55 -1.13 -4.36 10.63
CA HIS A 55 -2.56 -4.07 10.61
C HIS A 55 -3.16 -4.19 9.21
N LEU A 56 -2.40 -3.77 8.18
CA LEU A 56 -2.81 -3.90 6.79
C LEU A 56 -2.91 -5.36 6.38
N ILE A 57 -1.89 -6.14 6.66
CA ILE A 57 -1.85 -7.56 6.32
C ILE A 57 -2.93 -8.34 7.08
N ASN A 58 -3.11 -8.06 8.37
CA ASN A 58 -4.19 -8.63 9.16
C ASN A 58 -5.58 -8.31 8.57
N LEU A 59 -5.80 -7.05 8.12
CA LEU A 59 -7.04 -6.69 7.43
C LEU A 59 -7.24 -7.53 6.17
N TYR A 60 -6.24 -7.67 5.32
CA TYR A 60 -6.35 -8.47 4.09
C TYR A 60 -6.61 -9.95 4.38
N GLN A 61 -5.94 -10.53 5.37
CA GLN A 61 -6.15 -11.91 5.80
C GLN A 61 -7.54 -12.13 6.41
N CYS A 62 -8.04 -11.18 7.22
CA CYS A 62 -9.41 -11.22 7.72
C CYS A 62 -10.43 -11.13 6.58
N LEU A 63 -10.20 -10.26 5.59
CA LEU A 63 -11.09 -10.14 4.43
C LEU A 63 -11.03 -11.36 3.50
N ALA A 64 -9.96 -12.13 3.51
CA ALA A 64 -9.87 -13.42 2.82
C ALA A 64 -10.67 -14.54 3.51
N ASN A 65 -10.95 -14.41 4.80
CA ASN A 65 -11.73 -15.37 5.56
C ASN A 65 -13.23 -15.07 5.43
N PRO A 66 -14.10 -16.03 4.98
CA PRO A 66 -15.52 -15.75 4.75
C PRO A 66 -16.28 -15.24 5.98
N ALA A 67 -16.10 -15.87 7.15
CA ALA A 67 -16.80 -15.46 8.36
C ALA A 67 -16.38 -14.08 8.87
N HIS A 68 -15.08 -13.75 8.76
CA HIS A 68 -14.57 -12.42 9.12
C HIS A 68 -15.03 -11.36 8.12
N PHE A 69 -15.08 -11.69 6.83
CA PHE A 69 -15.57 -10.79 5.78
C PHE A 69 -17.04 -10.42 6.02
N GLU A 70 -17.93 -11.41 6.27
CA GLU A 70 -19.33 -11.15 6.60
C GLU A 70 -19.48 -10.23 7.80
N HIS A 71 -18.77 -10.52 8.89
CA HIS A 71 -18.77 -9.67 10.08
C HIS A 71 -18.34 -8.23 9.81
N ILE A 72 -17.25 -8.06 9.03
CA ILE A 72 -16.74 -6.72 8.66
C ILE A 72 -17.78 -6.01 7.77
N MET A 73 -18.42 -6.68 6.82
CA MET A 73 -19.42 -6.09 5.93
C MET A 73 -20.70 -5.67 6.67
N ASP A 74 -21.14 -6.43 7.66
CA ASP A 74 -22.27 -6.05 8.53
C ASP A 74 -21.93 -4.77 9.30
N TYR A 75 -20.71 -4.68 9.83
CA TYR A 75 -20.28 -3.48 10.54
C TYR A 75 -20.12 -2.27 9.61
N VAL A 76 -19.59 -2.45 8.40
CA VAL A 76 -19.52 -1.43 7.35
C VAL A 76 -20.91 -0.91 6.99
N SER A 77 -21.89 -1.82 6.92
CA SER A 77 -23.28 -1.47 6.62
C SER A 77 -23.89 -0.63 7.76
N MET A 78 -23.64 -1.02 9.01
CA MET A 78 -24.03 -0.24 10.19
C MET A 78 -23.39 1.15 10.19
N LEU A 79 -22.10 1.28 9.87
CA LEU A 79 -21.41 2.58 9.81
C LEU A 79 -21.99 3.50 8.72
N LYS A 80 -22.42 2.93 7.59
CA LYS A 80 -23.09 3.70 6.52
C LYS A 80 -24.48 4.19 6.93
N ALA A 81 -25.19 3.39 7.74
CA ALA A 81 -26.53 3.71 8.24
C ALA A 81 -26.52 4.75 9.41
N HIS A 82 -25.43 4.82 10.18
CA HIS A 82 -25.30 5.62 11.38
C HIS A 82 -24.12 6.60 11.34
N PRO A 83 -24.13 7.58 10.41
CA PRO A 83 -23.02 8.50 10.25
C PRO A 83 -22.78 9.41 11.47
N GLU A 84 -23.80 9.61 12.32
CA GLU A 84 -23.71 10.39 13.56
C GLU A 84 -22.77 9.76 14.61
N ARG A 85 -22.47 8.46 14.48
CA ARG A 85 -21.59 7.73 15.39
C ARG A 85 -20.13 7.67 14.93
N LEU A 86 -19.81 8.21 13.76
CA LEU A 86 -18.49 8.01 13.12
C LEU A 86 -17.34 8.61 13.93
N GLU A 87 -17.54 9.72 14.63
CA GLU A 87 -16.47 10.33 15.44
C GLU A 87 -16.10 9.45 16.63
N ASP A 88 -17.11 9.00 17.39
CA ASP A 88 -16.89 8.16 18.58
C ASP A 88 -16.26 6.81 18.18
N ILE A 89 -16.81 6.20 17.11
CA ILE A 89 -16.28 4.94 16.59
C ILE A 89 -14.86 5.12 16.07
N TYR A 90 -14.53 6.24 15.41
CA TYR A 90 -13.17 6.53 14.97
C TYR A 90 -12.18 6.55 16.14
N TYR A 91 -12.51 7.29 17.20
CA TYR A 91 -11.58 7.40 18.33
C TYR A 91 -11.46 6.08 19.11
N SER A 92 -12.55 5.31 19.24
CA SER A 92 -12.51 3.95 19.80
C SER A 92 -11.64 3.03 18.95
N SER A 93 -11.83 3.02 17.62
CA SER A 93 -11.02 2.22 16.70
C SER A 93 -9.54 2.60 16.75
N ARG A 94 -9.24 3.91 16.88
CA ARG A 94 -7.85 4.38 17.03
C ARG A 94 -7.22 3.88 18.35
N GLN A 95 -8.00 3.75 19.42
CA GLN A 95 -7.52 3.13 20.66
C GLN A 95 -7.27 1.64 20.47
N THR A 96 -8.15 0.94 19.75
CA THR A 96 -8.01 -0.50 19.47
C THR A 96 -6.71 -0.80 18.72
N ILE A 97 -6.41 -0.09 17.62
CA ILE A 97 -5.15 -0.34 16.86
C ILE A 97 -3.89 0.04 17.62
N ASN A 98 -3.99 0.89 18.64
CA ASN A 98 -2.87 1.24 19.53
C ASN A 98 -2.79 0.32 20.77
N SER A 99 -3.69 -0.65 20.88
CA SER A 99 -3.76 -1.61 21.99
C SER A 99 -3.20 -2.97 21.54
N LEU A 100 -2.44 -3.60 22.41
CA LEU A 100 -1.99 -4.98 22.20
C LEU A 100 -3.02 -6.03 22.62
N SER A 101 -4.24 -5.60 22.99
CA SER A 101 -5.26 -6.44 23.64
C SER A 101 -6.57 -6.46 22.82
N CYS A 102 -6.49 -6.86 21.54
CA CYS A 102 -7.67 -7.06 20.71
C CYS A 102 -7.53 -8.34 19.86
N THR A 103 -8.65 -8.86 19.38
CA THR A 103 -8.64 -9.97 18.42
C THR A 103 -8.23 -9.50 17.03
N PHE A 104 -7.82 -10.44 16.16
CA PHE A 104 -7.47 -10.13 14.76
C PHE A 104 -8.59 -9.41 14.01
N VAL A 105 -9.84 -9.81 14.22
CA VAL A 105 -11.00 -9.20 13.54
C VAL A 105 -11.29 -7.80 14.06
N GLU A 106 -11.18 -7.58 15.38
CA GLU A 106 -11.32 -6.25 15.98
C GLU A 106 -10.25 -5.29 15.47
N ASP A 107 -9.00 -5.75 15.39
CA ASP A 107 -7.90 -4.96 14.82
C ASP A 107 -8.15 -4.64 13.36
N ALA A 108 -8.50 -5.62 12.54
CA ALA A 108 -8.78 -5.45 11.11
C ALA A 108 -9.90 -4.43 10.86
N LEU A 109 -11.00 -4.55 11.61
CA LEU A 109 -12.13 -3.63 11.52
C LEU A 109 -11.73 -2.21 11.98
N ALA A 110 -11.03 -2.11 13.10
CA ALA A 110 -10.56 -0.85 13.64
C ALA A 110 -9.58 -0.15 12.67
N PHE A 111 -8.67 -0.92 12.07
CA PHE A 111 -7.74 -0.40 11.08
C PHE A 111 -8.46 0.11 9.83
N LEU A 112 -9.42 -0.65 9.28
CA LEU A 112 -10.26 -0.22 8.16
C LEU A 112 -10.96 1.12 8.46
N ILE A 113 -11.57 1.24 9.64
CA ILE A 113 -12.27 2.47 10.07
C ILE A 113 -11.30 3.65 10.17
N VAL A 114 -10.16 3.44 10.83
CA VAL A 114 -9.15 4.48 11.01
C VAL A 114 -8.62 4.94 9.65
N ARG A 115 -8.27 4.04 8.74
CA ARG A 115 -7.78 4.42 7.41
C ARG A 115 -8.84 5.16 6.58
N GLN A 116 -10.12 4.79 6.69
CA GLN A 116 -11.19 5.44 5.95
C GLN A 116 -11.56 6.82 6.50
N GLN A 117 -11.42 7.02 7.82
CA GLN A 117 -11.95 8.18 8.52
C GLN A 117 -10.88 9.14 9.05
N CYS A 118 -9.58 8.81 9.02
CA CYS A 118 -8.52 9.70 9.44
C CYS A 118 -8.41 10.94 8.54
N PHE A 119 -7.97 12.05 9.09
CA PHE A 119 -7.81 13.33 8.39
C PHE A 119 -6.90 13.15 7.14
N SER A 120 -7.44 13.47 5.97
CA SER A 120 -6.76 13.42 4.66
C SER A 120 -6.13 12.06 4.32
N GLY A 121 -6.51 10.96 4.95
CA GLY A 121 -5.88 9.65 4.74
C GLY A 121 -4.42 9.61 5.21
N MET A 122 -4.01 10.54 6.07
CA MET A 122 -2.64 10.63 6.58
C MET A 122 -2.25 9.40 7.37
N GLU A 123 -0.95 9.14 7.39
CA GLU A 123 -0.31 8.18 8.27
C GLU A 123 0.69 8.92 9.15
N ARG A 124 0.52 8.82 10.46
CA ARG A 124 1.40 9.46 11.42
C ARG A 124 1.34 8.74 12.75
N TYR A 125 2.51 8.49 13.31
CA TYR A 125 2.69 7.88 14.62
C TYR A 125 3.39 8.85 15.57
N ASN A 126 3.14 8.71 16.86
CA ASN A 126 3.87 9.44 17.89
C ASN A 126 5.20 8.73 18.22
N LYS A 127 5.99 9.31 19.15
CA LYS A 127 7.28 8.71 19.56
C LYS A 127 7.16 7.34 20.25
N ARG A 128 5.95 6.92 20.64
CA ARG A 128 5.68 5.61 21.24
C ARG A 128 5.25 4.57 20.19
N GLY A 129 5.12 4.98 18.94
CA GLY A 129 4.59 4.13 17.86
C GLY A 129 3.06 4.13 17.75
N ASP A 130 2.31 4.94 18.54
CA ASP A 130 0.86 4.96 18.45
C ASP A 130 0.40 5.82 17.26
N PHE A 131 -0.58 5.34 16.51
CA PHE A 131 -1.25 6.11 15.49
C PHE A 131 -2.00 7.30 16.10
N ASN A 132 -1.72 8.52 15.64
CA ASN A 132 -2.18 9.74 16.29
C ASN A 132 -2.84 10.76 15.36
N VAL A 133 -3.23 10.37 14.16
CA VAL A 133 -3.98 11.25 13.25
C VAL A 133 -5.37 11.55 13.84
N PRO A 134 -5.88 12.78 13.75
CA PRO A 134 -7.25 13.10 14.18
C PRO A 134 -8.29 12.59 13.18
N TRP A 135 -9.54 12.50 13.62
CA TRP A 135 -10.67 12.25 12.74
C TRP A 135 -10.80 13.29 11.63
N GLY A 136 -11.11 12.83 10.42
CA GLY A 136 -11.20 13.66 9.22
C GLY A 136 -12.51 14.45 9.07
N ARG A 137 -13.44 14.33 10.02
CA ARG A 137 -14.78 14.99 10.03
C ARG A 137 -15.59 14.68 8.78
N TYR A 138 -15.48 13.44 8.28
CA TYR A 138 -16.27 12.99 7.14
C TYR A 138 -17.73 12.76 7.56
N LYS A 139 -18.67 13.23 6.72
CA LYS A 139 -20.11 13.12 6.97
C LYS A 139 -20.68 11.74 6.69
N THR A 140 -19.92 10.86 6.03
CA THR A 140 -20.34 9.53 5.63
C THR A 140 -19.16 8.55 5.74
N PHE A 141 -19.48 7.28 5.98
CA PHE A 141 -18.50 6.20 5.84
C PHE A 141 -18.45 5.75 4.38
N SER A 142 -17.36 6.08 3.68
CA SER A 142 -17.16 5.68 2.29
C SER A 142 -16.16 4.53 2.22
N CYS A 143 -16.66 3.34 1.94
CA CYS A 143 -15.85 2.14 1.71
C CYS A 143 -16.42 1.38 0.51
N GLN A 144 -15.56 1.07 -0.47
CA GLN A 144 -15.93 0.36 -1.69
C GLN A 144 -15.66 -1.15 -1.60
N LEU A 145 -15.41 -1.65 -0.39
CA LEU A 145 -15.25 -3.09 -0.14
C LEU A 145 -16.50 -3.86 -0.58
N ASN A 146 -16.31 -4.95 -1.30
CA ASN A 146 -17.36 -5.83 -1.82
C ASN A 146 -16.85 -7.27 -1.96
N GLU A 147 -17.70 -8.18 -2.45
CA GLU A 147 -17.39 -9.60 -2.64
C GLU A 147 -16.23 -9.85 -3.63
N ASP A 148 -16.04 -9.01 -4.64
CA ASP A 148 -14.91 -9.16 -5.58
C ASP A 148 -13.58 -9.03 -4.86
N HIS A 149 -13.49 -8.11 -3.88
CA HIS A 149 -12.29 -7.97 -3.04
C HIS A 149 -12.07 -9.19 -2.15
N HIS A 150 -13.14 -9.74 -1.56
CA HIS A 150 -13.07 -10.98 -0.79
C HIS A 150 -12.53 -12.13 -1.63
N ASN A 151 -13.15 -12.36 -2.80
CA ASN A 151 -12.77 -13.44 -3.70
C ASN A 151 -11.32 -13.31 -4.18
N PHE A 152 -10.89 -12.09 -4.51
CA PHE A 152 -9.51 -11.80 -4.90
C PHE A 152 -8.53 -12.10 -3.76
N LEU A 153 -8.78 -11.57 -2.56
CA LEU A 153 -7.90 -11.76 -1.40
C LEU A 153 -7.85 -13.23 -0.95
N ARG A 154 -8.96 -13.95 -1.09
CA ARG A 154 -9.02 -15.39 -0.79
C ARG A 154 -8.17 -16.23 -1.73
N ALA A 155 -7.99 -15.79 -2.99
CA ALA A 155 -7.13 -16.45 -3.97
C ALA A 155 -5.67 -15.99 -3.88
N ALA A 156 -5.37 -14.88 -3.21
CA ALA A 156 -4.05 -14.32 -3.08
C ALA A 156 -3.21 -15.01 -1.99
N THR A 157 -1.89 -15.01 -2.18
CA THR A 157 -0.94 -15.29 -1.11
C THR A 157 -0.63 -13.98 -0.38
N ILE A 158 -0.93 -13.91 0.91
CA ILE A 158 -0.81 -12.68 1.72
C ILE A 158 0.17 -12.94 2.86
N THR A 159 1.30 -12.23 2.86
CA THR A 159 2.39 -12.38 3.82
C THR A 159 2.68 -11.07 4.55
N HIS A 160 3.11 -11.19 5.80
CA HIS A 160 3.64 -10.09 6.60
C HIS A 160 5.14 -10.30 6.79
N GLY A 161 5.97 -9.34 6.36
CA GLY A 161 7.41 -9.49 6.58
C GLY A 161 8.27 -8.64 5.65
N ASP A 162 9.54 -8.99 5.63
CA ASP A 162 10.55 -8.32 4.81
C ASP A 162 10.29 -8.51 3.32
N ALA A 163 10.38 -7.41 2.57
CA ALA A 163 10.10 -7.42 1.14
C ALA A 163 11.15 -8.19 0.33
N LEU A 164 12.41 -8.18 0.74
CA LEU A 164 13.49 -8.89 0.04
C LEU A 164 13.33 -10.40 0.19
N ASP A 165 12.94 -10.87 1.38
CA ASP A 165 12.67 -12.28 1.61
C ASP A 165 11.42 -12.73 0.84
N HIS A 166 10.39 -11.87 0.78
CA HIS A 166 9.22 -12.12 -0.04
C HIS A 166 9.58 -12.27 -1.53
N ILE A 167 10.38 -11.34 -2.09
CA ILE A 167 10.82 -11.38 -3.49
C ILE A 167 11.56 -12.69 -3.79
N ARG A 168 12.47 -13.13 -2.92
CA ARG A 168 13.23 -14.38 -3.09
C ARG A 168 12.37 -15.64 -3.08
N SER A 169 11.18 -15.59 -2.51
CA SER A 169 10.23 -16.70 -2.40
C SER A 169 9.27 -16.82 -3.58
N LEU A 170 9.27 -15.87 -4.52
CA LEU A 170 8.29 -15.79 -5.60
C LEU A 170 8.48 -16.90 -6.67
N PRO A 171 7.39 -17.40 -7.27
CA PRO A 171 7.46 -18.29 -8.44
C PRO A 171 8.08 -17.58 -9.66
N ALA A 172 8.74 -18.39 -10.53
CA ALA A 172 9.48 -17.90 -11.70
C ALA A 172 8.64 -17.17 -12.76
N ASP A 173 7.31 -17.33 -12.75
CA ASP A 173 6.38 -16.70 -13.70
C ASP A 173 5.66 -15.45 -13.13
N THR A 174 6.28 -14.83 -12.14
CA THR A 174 5.71 -13.67 -11.43
C THR A 174 6.28 -12.34 -11.94
N PHE A 175 5.41 -11.39 -12.28
CA PHE A 175 5.78 -10.00 -12.45
C PHE A 175 5.82 -9.29 -11.09
N VAL A 176 6.88 -8.53 -10.81
CA VAL A 176 7.06 -7.87 -9.51
C VAL A 176 6.87 -6.36 -9.66
N PHE A 177 5.83 -5.82 -9.04
CA PHE A 177 5.62 -4.38 -8.94
C PHE A 177 6.14 -3.86 -7.60
N LEU A 178 7.02 -2.86 -7.64
CA LEU A 178 7.77 -2.36 -6.49
C LEU A 178 7.51 -0.86 -6.30
N ASP A 179 6.94 -0.50 -5.17
CA ASP A 179 6.70 0.87 -4.73
C ASP A 179 7.21 1.04 -3.28
N PRO A 180 8.54 0.96 -3.06
CA PRO A 180 9.11 1.08 -1.73
C PRO A 180 8.88 2.48 -1.14
N PRO A 181 8.95 2.67 0.19
CA PRO A 181 8.93 3.98 0.81
C PRO A 181 10.01 4.89 0.19
N TYR A 182 9.64 6.13 -0.18
CA TYR A 182 10.59 7.02 -0.87
C TYR A 182 11.65 7.54 0.08
N LEU A 183 12.92 7.49 -0.33
CA LEU A 183 14.09 7.93 0.44
C LEU A 183 13.93 9.33 1.05
N GLU A 184 13.42 10.28 0.26
CA GLU A 184 13.26 11.67 0.70
C GLU A 184 12.18 11.88 1.77
N ARG A 185 11.16 10.99 1.82
CA ARG A 185 10.01 11.12 2.74
C ARG A 185 10.24 10.41 4.06
N ALA A 186 11.04 9.40 4.06
CA ALA A 186 11.31 8.58 5.22
C ALA A 186 12.37 9.21 6.17
N GLY A 187 13.02 10.31 5.75
CA GLY A 187 14.13 10.91 6.49
C GLY A 187 15.35 9.99 6.55
N TYR A 188 15.43 9.03 5.63
CA TYR A 188 16.51 8.08 5.55
C TYR A 188 17.81 8.80 5.13
N GLN A 189 18.81 8.71 5.97
CA GLN A 189 20.20 9.08 5.65
C GLN A 189 21.01 7.80 5.49
N GLU A 190 22.18 7.93 4.84
CA GLU A 190 23.12 6.82 4.76
C GLU A 190 23.46 6.34 6.19
N GLY A 191 23.20 5.05 6.47
CA GLY A 191 23.31 4.47 7.82
C GLY A 191 22.00 4.32 8.61
N ASP A 192 20.89 4.86 8.11
CA ASP A 192 19.55 4.51 8.61
C ASP A 192 19.07 3.21 7.96
N GLY A 193 18.37 2.35 8.70
CA GLY A 193 17.86 1.07 8.18
C GLY A 193 17.00 1.17 6.91
N GLY A 194 16.57 2.38 6.56
CA GLY A 194 15.86 2.64 5.31
C GLY A 194 16.75 2.65 4.08
N PHE A 195 17.97 3.18 4.17
CA PHE A 195 18.94 3.14 3.06
C PHE A 195 19.36 1.68 2.78
N ASP A 196 19.52 0.88 3.83
CA ASP A 196 19.85 -0.54 3.70
C ASP A 196 18.80 -1.32 2.91
N LEU A 197 17.51 -0.99 3.08
CA LEU A 197 16.43 -1.56 2.27
C LEU A 197 16.65 -1.28 0.78
N HIS A 198 16.92 -0.03 0.39
CA HIS A 198 17.09 0.35 -1.02
C HIS A 198 18.36 -0.24 -1.64
N ALA A 199 19.44 -0.33 -0.87
CA ALA A 199 20.68 -0.98 -1.29
C ALA A 199 20.47 -2.50 -1.47
N GLY A 200 19.80 -3.15 -0.50
CA GLY A 200 19.43 -4.55 -0.58
C GLY A 200 18.49 -4.86 -1.74
N LEU A 201 17.52 -3.96 -2.00
CA LEU A 201 16.62 -4.08 -3.14
C LEU A 201 17.38 -4.03 -4.48
N ALA A 202 18.34 -3.11 -4.63
CA ALA A 202 19.14 -3.00 -5.83
C ALA A 202 19.96 -4.27 -6.09
N VAL A 203 20.53 -4.88 -5.05
CA VAL A 203 21.25 -6.17 -5.18
C VAL A 203 20.27 -7.29 -5.57
N THR A 204 19.15 -7.42 -4.84
CA THR A 204 18.16 -8.47 -5.09
C THR A 204 17.60 -8.42 -6.51
N LEU A 205 17.28 -7.21 -7.02
CA LEU A 205 16.73 -7.06 -8.38
C LEU A 205 17.76 -7.32 -9.49
N LYS A 206 19.06 -7.12 -9.24
CA LYS A 206 20.12 -7.48 -10.18
C LYS A 206 20.36 -8.99 -10.27
N GLU A 207 20.09 -9.71 -9.18
CA GLU A 207 20.25 -11.17 -9.09
C GLU A 207 19.00 -11.94 -9.53
N MET A 208 17.87 -11.25 -9.67
CA MET A 208 16.56 -11.83 -9.93
C MET A 208 16.28 -11.89 -11.44
N ASP A 209 15.81 -13.06 -11.91
CA ASP A 209 15.37 -13.27 -13.30
C ASP A 209 13.90 -12.89 -13.56
N LEU A 210 13.16 -12.44 -12.53
CA LEU A 210 11.75 -12.09 -12.68
C LEU A 210 11.58 -10.72 -13.36
N PRO A 211 10.59 -10.56 -14.25
CA PRO A 211 10.26 -9.26 -14.81
C PRO A 211 9.72 -8.34 -13.69
N PHE A 212 10.20 -7.09 -13.66
CA PHE A 212 9.77 -6.15 -12.66
C PHE A 212 9.56 -4.73 -13.19
N LEU A 213 8.76 -3.96 -12.45
CA LEU A 213 8.68 -2.51 -12.51
C LEU A 213 8.87 -1.93 -11.11
N LEU A 214 9.92 -1.17 -10.93
CA LEU A 214 10.16 -0.36 -9.73
C LEU A 214 9.77 1.10 -10.03
N VAL A 215 8.97 1.68 -9.15
CA VAL A 215 8.57 3.09 -9.21
C VAL A 215 9.11 3.84 -8.00
N HIS A 216 9.81 4.93 -8.25
CA HIS A 216 10.35 5.79 -7.19
C HIS A 216 10.40 7.27 -7.64
N SER A 217 10.48 8.21 -6.70
CA SER A 217 10.82 9.61 -7.03
C SER A 217 12.21 9.69 -7.68
N ASP A 218 12.42 10.70 -8.51
CA ASP A 218 13.74 10.91 -9.13
C ASP A 218 14.78 11.23 -8.05
N HIS A 219 15.72 10.29 -7.87
CA HIS A 219 16.79 10.38 -6.89
C HIS A 219 18.08 9.79 -7.45
N GLU A 220 19.21 10.43 -7.17
CA GLU A 220 20.53 10.08 -7.70
C GLU A 220 20.92 8.62 -7.41
N PHE A 221 20.62 8.13 -6.21
CA PHE A 221 20.84 6.73 -5.84
C PHE A 221 20.23 5.77 -6.86
N TYR A 222 18.95 5.96 -7.23
CA TYR A 222 18.26 5.07 -8.17
C TYR A 222 18.84 5.15 -9.58
N ARG A 223 19.21 6.33 -10.03
CA ARG A 223 19.86 6.50 -11.33
C ARG A 223 21.20 5.76 -11.40
N HIS A 224 21.99 5.76 -10.32
CA HIS A 224 23.25 5.03 -10.24
C HIS A 224 23.06 3.52 -10.00
N ALA A 225 22.25 3.14 -9.01
CA ALA A 225 22.08 1.75 -8.64
C ALA A 225 21.44 0.89 -9.74
N TYR A 226 20.62 1.52 -10.59
CA TYR A 226 19.88 0.85 -11.67
C TYR A 226 20.31 1.31 -13.07
N ALA A 227 21.53 1.81 -13.24
CA ALA A 227 22.04 2.30 -14.52
C ALA A 227 22.07 1.25 -15.64
N ASP A 228 22.10 -0.04 -15.29
CA ASP A 228 22.08 -1.18 -16.22
C ASP A 228 20.66 -1.58 -16.68
N PHE A 229 19.62 -0.96 -16.14
CA PHE A 229 18.22 -1.23 -16.44
C PHE A 229 17.58 -0.10 -17.28
N ASN A 230 16.40 -0.37 -17.83
CA ASN A 230 15.64 0.64 -18.55
C ASN A 230 15.00 1.62 -17.56
N ILE A 231 15.36 2.91 -17.64
CA ILE A 231 14.82 3.97 -16.80
C ILE A 231 13.97 4.91 -17.66
N THR A 232 12.68 5.00 -17.35
CA THR A 232 11.73 5.93 -17.99
C THR A 232 11.27 6.97 -16.99
N GLU A 233 11.33 8.25 -17.37
CA GLU A 233 10.81 9.35 -16.55
C GLU A 233 9.33 9.57 -16.85
N VAL A 234 8.49 9.51 -15.82
CA VAL A 234 7.05 9.70 -15.93
C VAL A 234 6.64 10.91 -15.09
N PRO A 235 6.09 11.97 -15.72
CA PRO A 235 5.62 13.13 -14.98
C PRO A 235 4.38 12.80 -14.17
N VAL A 236 4.42 13.08 -12.87
CA VAL A 236 3.29 12.85 -11.95
C VAL A 236 2.87 14.13 -11.24
N ARG A 237 1.56 14.28 -11.02
CA ARG A 237 0.98 15.41 -10.29
C ARG A 237 0.45 14.96 -8.95
N TYR A 238 1.02 15.47 -7.86
CA TYR A 238 0.51 15.24 -6.53
C TYR A 238 -0.68 16.15 -6.21
N SER A 239 -1.81 15.57 -5.84
CA SER A 239 -3.04 16.32 -5.51
C SER A 239 -3.08 16.84 -4.06
N GLN A 240 -2.10 16.56 -3.23
CA GLN A 240 -2.08 17.04 -1.84
C GLN A 240 -1.40 18.39 -1.73
N GLN A 241 -2.21 19.45 -1.76
CA GLN A 241 -1.81 20.76 -1.28
C GLN A 241 -1.79 20.73 0.26
N TRP A 242 -0.64 20.74 0.87
CA TRP A 242 -0.51 21.11 2.27
C TRP A 242 -0.77 22.62 2.37
N LYS A 243 -1.89 22.99 2.99
CA LYS A 243 -2.19 24.40 3.31
C LYS A 243 -1.04 24.96 4.17
N GLY A 244 -0.18 25.78 3.56
CA GLY A 244 0.93 26.46 4.23
C GLY A 244 2.26 26.46 3.48
N ARG A 245 2.47 25.62 2.49
CA ARG A 245 3.58 25.71 1.54
C ARG A 245 3.05 25.56 0.12
N ALA A 246 2.58 26.69 -0.40
CA ALA A 246 2.20 26.79 -1.80
C ALA A 246 3.46 26.58 -2.66
N ARG A 247 3.63 25.40 -3.23
CA ARG A 247 4.20 25.25 -4.53
C ARG A 247 3.03 24.90 -5.45
N PRO A 248 2.58 25.86 -6.28
CA PRO A 248 1.64 25.51 -7.34
C PRO A 248 2.39 24.56 -8.27
N ASP A 249 1.76 23.46 -8.63
CA ASP A 249 2.11 22.57 -9.75
C ASP A 249 3.57 22.08 -9.78
N ALA A 250 4.11 21.57 -8.67
CA ALA A 250 5.34 20.82 -8.74
C ALA A 250 5.05 19.50 -9.48
N GLU A 251 5.19 19.52 -10.80
CA GLU A 251 5.41 18.30 -11.58
C GLU A 251 6.70 17.70 -11.00
N THR A 252 6.60 16.50 -10.51
CA THR A 252 7.76 15.70 -10.13
C THR A 252 7.80 14.50 -11.05
N ASN A 253 9.00 14.09 -11.44
CA ASN A 253 9.14 12.87 -12.22
C ASN A 253 9.24 11.67 -11.27
N HIS A 254 8.52 10.61 -11.61
CA HIS A 254 8.84 9.29 -11.11
C HIS A 254 9.75 8.57 -12.08
N LEU A 255 10.70 7.82 -11.55
CA LEU A 255 11.50 6.88 -12.31
C LEU A 255 10.74 5.54 -12.35
N TYR A 256 10.49 5.06 -13.56
CA TYR A 256 9.96 3.74 -13.84
C TYR A 256 11.13 2.90 -14.34
N ILE A 257 11.56 1.94 -13.53
CA ILE A 257 12.78 1.14 -13.74
C ILE A 257 12.37 -0.31 -13.99
N THR A 258 12.80 -0.89 -15.11
CA THR A 258 12.42 -2.25 -15.52
C THR A 258 13.59 -2.98 -16.17
N ASN A 259 13.57 -4.30 -16.10
CA ASN A 259 14.48 -5.21 -16.82
C ASN A 259 13.89 -5.77 -18.11
N THR A 260 12.72 -5.29 -18.52
CA THR A 260 12.02 -5.74 -19.74
C THR A 260 11.85 -4.62 -20.74
#